data_9b04c1d24fb8f99697628daf6f3470c5
#
_entry.id   9b04c1d24fb8f99697628daf6f3470c5
#
_cell.length_a   1.000
_cell.length_b   1.000
_cell.length_c   1.000
_cell.angle_alpha   90.00
_cell.angle_beta   90.00
_cell.angle_gamma   90.00
#
_symmetry.space_group_name_H-M   'P 1'
#
loop_
_entity.id
_entity.type
_entity.pdbx_description
1 polymer ?
#
loop_
_entity_poly.entity_id
_entity_poly.type
_entity_poly.pdbx_seq_one_letter_code
_entity_poly.pdbx_strand_id
1 'polypeptide(L)'
;TLAIEQARAAKIAFSPPMTEIEATYAVPKDSKITKVAEVDAPGIRISVPEKAGYELYLTRTIKNATLIKSKGTPAAVELFTKKGADALGGLRPALLDTLPQMPDARLLEGNFMTVNHGLGTPRAGRTGAGADYLKAFVDEMVASGFIARSIEKNGVKGLAAVAPKKP
;
A
#
# COMPACT_ATOMS: atom_id res chain seq x y z
N THR A 1 2.48 -3.51 11.40
CA THR A 1 1.31 -2.73 10.97
C THR A 1 0.54 -3.46 9.89
N LEU A 2 -0.74 -3.20 9.76
CA LEU A 2 -1.64 -3.87 8.83
C LEU A 2 -2.52 -2.82 8.14
N ALA A 3 -2.75 -2.98 6.83
CA ALA A 3 -3.69 -2.13 6.10
C ALA A 3 -5.08 -2.20 6.73
N ILE A 4 -5.64 -1.04 7.02
CA ILE A 4 -7.00 -0.91 7.56
C ILE A 4 -7.97 -1.10 6.40
N GLU A 5 -8.62 -2.25 6.34
CA GLU A 5 -9.58 -2.63 5.31
C GLU A 5 -10.91 -3.02 5.93
N GLN A 6 -12.00 -2.59 5.33
CA GLN A 6 -13.35 -2.84 5.84
C GLN A 6 -13.65 -4.35 5.98
N ALA A 7 -13.23 -5.14 5.01
CA ALA A 7 -13.40 -6.60 5.06
C ALA A 7 -12.65 -7.24 6.23
N ARG A 8 -11.51 -6.68 6.63
CA ARG A 8 -10.72 -7.15 7.78
C ARG A 8 -11.31 -6.67 9.11
N ALA A 9 -11.96 -5.50 9.14
CA ALA A 9 -12.54 -4.92 10.34
C ALA A 9 -13.63 -5.79 10.97
N ALA A 10 -14.23 -6.70 10.22
CA ALA A 10 -15.16 -7.69 10.77
C ALA A 10 -14.52 -8.64 11.78
N LYS A 11 -13.23 -8.94 11.63
CA LYS A 11 -12.48 -9.89 12.49
C LYS A 11 -11.35 -9.24 13.29
N ILE A 12 -10.94 -8.03 12.92
CA ILE A 12 -9.83 -7.28 13.52
C ILE A 12 -10.35 -5.96 14.08
N ALA A 13 -10.06 -5.71 15.37
CA ALA A 13 -10.21 -4.39 15.95
C ALA A 13 -8.92 -3.60 15.63
N PHE A 14 -9.04 -2.57 14.80
CA PHE A 14 -7.92 -1.70 14.43
C PHE A 14 -7.80 -0.52 15.40
N SER A 15 -6.56 -0.11 15.65
CA SER A 15 -6.28 1.24 16.16
C SER A 15 -6.70 2.29 15.13
N PRO A 16 -6.71 3.58 15.48
CA PRO A 16 -6.66 4.63 14.49
C PRO A 16 -5.48 4.44 13.52
N PRO A 17 -5.54 4.99 12.29
CA PRO A 17 -4.41 4.96 11.40
C PRO A 17 -3.21 5.71 12.01
N MET A 18 -2.02 5.15 11.85
CA MET A 18 -0.76 5.74 12.32
C MET A 18 0.14 6.17 11.17
N THR A 19 0.03 5.49 10.03
CA THR A 19 0.80 5.82 8.83
C THR A 19 -0.06 5.73 7.58
N GLU A 20 0.30 6.53 6.59
CA GLU A 20 -0.21 6.52 5.23
C GLU A 20 0.88 6.06 4.28
N ILE A 21 0.57 5.09 3.44
CA ILE A 21 1.51 4.53 2.47
C ILE A 21 0.92 4.71 1.08
N GLU A 22 1.66 5.34 0.19
CA GLU A 22 1.27 5.46 -1.21
C GLU A 22 1.35 4.12 -1.92
N ALA A 23 0.33 3.79 -2.71
CA ALA A 23 0.35 2.72 -3.67
C ALA A 23 0.43 3.30 -5.09
N THR A 24 1.40 2.85 -5.87
CA THR A 24 1.69 3.34 -7.22
C THR A 24 2.05 2.18 -8.15
N TYR A 25 2.48 2.50 -9.36
CA TYR A 25 2.91 1.51 -10.34
C TYR A 25 4.39 1.67 -10.68
N ALA A 26 5.05 0.53 -10.90
CA ALA A 26 6.26 0.46 -11.70
C ALA A 26 5.88 0.07 -13.14
N VAL A 27 6.53 0.70 -14.11
CA VAL A 27 6.39 0.44 -15.54
C VAL A 27 7.78 0.28 -16.18
N PRO A 28 7.92 -0.36 -17.35
CA PRO A 28 9.18 -0.36 -18.09
C PRO A 28 9.68 1.07 -18.36
N LYS A 29 11.00 1.28 -18.37
CA LYS A 29 11.59 2.62 -18.62
C LYS A 29 11.17 3.22 -19.95
N ASP A 30 11.02 2.38 -20.99
CA ASP A 30 10.60 2.72 -22.33
C ASP A 30 9.06 2.79 -22.50
N SER A 31 8.30 2.51 -21.46
CA SER A 31 6.84 2.59 -21.48
C SER A 31 6.37 4.01 -21.80
N LYS A 32 5.34 4.11 -22.65
CA LYS A 32 4.66 5.37 -22.96
C LYS A 32 3.75 5.86 -21.84
N ILE A 33 3.45 5.00 -20.86
CA ILE A 33 2.65 5.36 -19.68
C ILE A 33 3.47 6.29 -18.79
N THR A 34 3.04 7.53 -18.62
CA THR A 34 3.73 8.55 -17.83
C THR A 34 3.01 8.91 -16.55
N LYS A 35 1.69 8.67 -16.48
CA LYS A 35 0.83 9.02 -15.35
C LYS A 35 0.10 7.79 -14.84
N VAL A 36 -0.17 7.78 -13.53
CA VAL A 36 -0.94 6.73 -12.87
C VAL A 36 -2.31 6.50 -13.51
N ALA A 37 -2.99 7.58 -13.92
CA ALA A 37 -4.31 7.49 -14.55
C ALA A 37 -4.32 6.79 -15.93
N GLU A 38 -3.18 6.72 -16.60
CA GLU A 38 -3.03 6.09 -17.93
C GLU A 38 -2.93 4.56 -17.84
N VAL A 39 -2.72 4.02 -16.65
CA VAL A 39 -2.57 2.57 -16.44
C VAL A 39 -3.90 1.83 -16.62
N ASP A 40 -5.04 2.46 -16.32
CA ASP A 40 -6.37 1.85 -16.55
C ASP A 40 -6.83 2.05 -17.99
N ALA A 41 -6.15 1.45 -18.93
CA ALA A 41 -6.48 1.52 -20.34
C ALA A 41 -6.64 0.12 -20.97
N PRO A 42 -7.42 0.01 -22.08
CA PRO A 42 -7.58 -1.27 -22.79
C PRO A 42 -6.23 -1.83 -23.24
N GLY A 43 -6.05 -3.13 -23.03
CA GLY A 43 -4.83 -3.85 -23.40
C GLY A 43 -3.69 -3.77 -22.39
N ILE A 44 -3.76 -2.90 -21.38
CA ILE A 44 -2.78 -2.85 -20.30
C ILE A 44 -3.03 -4.00 -19.31
N ARG A 45 -1.96 -4.69 -18.97
CA ARG A 45 -1.96 -5.78 -17.98
C ARG A 45 -1.24 -5.30 -16.73
N ILE A 46 -1.91 -5.39 -15.59
CA ILE A 46 -1.38 -4.94 -14.29
C ILE A 46 -1.12 -6.16 -13.42
N SER A 47 0.13 -6.41 -13.07
CA SER A 47 0.50 -7.45 -12.09
C SER A 47 0.38 -6.91 -10.67
N VAL A 48 -0.26 -7.67 -9.78
CA VAL A 48 -0.37 -7.36 -8.35
C VAL A 48 -0.34 -8.63 -7.51
N PRO A 49 0.20 -8.60 -6.29
CA PRO A 49 0.04 -9.70 -5.35
C PRO A 49 -1.40 -9.78 -4.84
N GLU A 50 -1.99 -10.98 -4.86
CA GLU A 50 -3.33 -11.22 -4.35
C GLU A 50 -3.46 -10.91 -2.85
N LYS A 51 -4.67 -10.53 -2.41
CA LYS A 51 -5.02 -10.22 -1.00
C LYS A 51 -4.29 -9.01 -0.41
N ALA A 52 -3.57 -8.23 -1.19
CA ALA A 52 -3.05 -6.93 -0.77
C ALA A 52 -4.19 -5.90 -0.70
N GLY A 53 -4.13 -4.95 0.23
CA GLY A 53 -5.16 -3.91 0.37
C GLY A 53 -5.35 -3.11 -0.93
N TYR A 54 -4.27 -2.77 -1.60
CA TYR A 54 -4.31 -2.07 -2.89
C TYR A 54 -4.78 -2.96 -4.05
N GLU A 55 -4.56 -4.28 -4.01
CA GLU A 55 -5.15 -5.21 -4.98
C GLU A 55 -6.68 -5.25 -4.86
N LEU A 56 -7.20 -5.32 -3.63
CA LEU A 56 -8.64 -5.26 -3.37
C LEU A 56 -9.26 -3.94 -3.87
N TYR A 57 -8.54 -2.84 -3.73
CA TYR A 57 -8.95 -1.54 -4.28
C TYR A 57 -8.99 -1.59 -5.81
N LEU A 58 -7.90 -2.02 -6.47
CA LEU A 58 -7.82 -2.10 -7.92
C LEU A 58 -8.88 -3.04 -8.50
N THR A 59 -9.18 -4.17 -7.85
CA THR A 59 -10.26 -5.08 -8.26
C THR A 59 -11.63 -4.39 -8.35
N ARG A 60 -11.86 -3.36 -7.53
CA ARG A 60 -13.12 -2.61 -7.52
C ARG A 60 -13.13 -1.39 -8.45
N THR A 61 -11.96 -0.86 -8.79
CA THR A 61 -11.83 0.45 -9.46
C THR A 61 -11.34 0.40 -10.89
N ILE A 62 -10.52 -0.60 -11.25
CA ILE A 62 -10.06 -0.81 -12.63
C ILE A 62 -11.25 -1.16 -13.51
N LYS A 63 -11.34 -0.51 -14.66
CA LYS A 63 -12.45 -0.65 -15.61
C LYS A 63 -12.01 -1.20 -16.97
N ASN A 64 -10.81 -0.83 -17.42
CA ASN A 64 -10.35 -1.05 -18.79
C ASN A 64 -9.15 -1.99 -18.85
N ALA A 65 -8.22 -1.87 -17.90
CA ALA A 65 -7.03 -2.71 -17.83
C ALA A 65 -7.35 -4.12 -17.28
N THR A 66 -6.47 -5.07 -17.57
CA THR A 66 -6.57 -6.44 -17.04
C THR A 66 -5.70 -6.58 -15.79
N LEU A 67 -6.33 -6.94 -14.68
CA LEU A 67 -5.63 -7.17 -13.41
C LEU A 67 -5.20 -8.64 -13.32
N ILE A 68 -3.89 -8.88 -13.21
CA ILE A 68 -3.30 -10.23 -13.06
C ILE A 68 -2.83 -10.39 -11.63
N LYS A 69 -3.48 -11.31 -10.90
CA LYS A 69 -3.21 -11.58 -9.48
C LYS A 69 -2.20 -12.70 -9.33
N SER A 70 -1.15 -12.47 -8.58
CA SER A 70 -0.06 -13.41 -8.35
C SER A 70 0.03 -13.83 -6.88
N LYS A 71 0.54 -15.03 -6.61
CA LYS A 71 0.76 -15.52 -5.23
C LYS A 71 1.95 -14.81 -4.59
N GLY A 72 1.68 -13.65 -3.98
CA GLY A 72 2.67 -12.84 -3.29
C GLY A 72 3.49 -11.90 -4.20
N THR A 73 4.24 -11.01 -3.56
CA THR A 73 5.04 -9.99 -4.24
C THR A 73 6.12 -10.57 -5.17
N PRO A 74 6.87 -11.63 -4.80
CA PRO A 74 7.89 -12.18 -5.70
C PRO A 74 7.31 -12.64 -7.03
N ALA A 75 6.18 -13.34 -7.03
CA ALA A 75 5.54 -13.82 -8.25
C ALA A 75 4.98 -12.66 -9.10
N ALA A 76 4.48 -11.59 -8.47
CA ALA A 76 4.02 -10.40 -9.18
C ALA A 76 5.19 -9.67 -9.87
N VAL A 77 6.33 -9.54 -9.18
CA VAL A 77 7.56 -8.96 -9.72
C VAL A 77 8.11 -9.81 -10.87
N GLU A 78 8.16 -11.13 -10.70
CA GLU A 78 8.63 -12.05 -11.73
C GLU A 78 7.78 -11.94 -13.00
N LEU A 79 6.46 -11.92 -12.86
CA LEU A 79 5.54 -11.77 -14.00
C LEU A 79 5.80 -10.47 -14.75
N PHE A 80 6.00 -9.37 -14.04
CA PHE A 80 6.31 -8.06 -14.63
C PHE A 80 7.68 -8.06 -15.33
N THR A 81 8.72 -8.55 -14.68
CA THR A 81 10.09 -8.57 -15.25
C THR A 81 10.21 -9.48 -16.48
N LYS A 82 9.43 -10.56 -16.54
CA LYS A 82 9.33 -11.45 -17.70
C LYS A 82 8.40 -10.92 -18.79
N LYS A 83 8.01 -9.64 -18.75
CA LYS A 83 7.10 -8.97 -19.71
C LYS A 83 5.71 -9.62 -19.81
N GLY A 84 5.30 -10.33 -18.77
CA GLY A 84 3.94 -10.87 -18.64
C GLY A 84 2.90 -9.82 -18.24
N ALA A 85 3.36 -8.64 -17.80
CA ALA A 85 2.52 -7.49 -17.47
C ALA A 85 3.19 -6.20 -17.89
N ASP A 86 2.38 -5.15 -18.10
CA ASP A 86 2.80 -3.85 -18.58
C ASP A 86 3.02 -2.86 -17.44
N ALA A 87 2.43 -3.16 -16.28
CA ALA A 87 2.61 -2.43 -15.02
C ALA A 87 2.64 -3.39 -13.83
N LEU A 88 3.35 -3.01 -12.77
CA LEU A 88 3.39 -3.68 -11.48
C LEU A 88 2.82 -2.73 -10.42
N GLY A 89 1.67 -3.07 -9.83
CA GLY A 89 1.09 -2.32 -8.72
C GLY A 89 1.70 -2.72 -7.38
N GLY A 90 2.02 -1.74 -6.54
CA GLY A 90 2.60 -2.00 -5.23
C GLY A 90 2.64 -0.78 -4.32
N LEU A 91 3.00 -0.99 -3.06
CA LEU A 91 3.30 0.10 -2.15
C LEU A 91 4.63 0.75 -2.55
N ARG A 92 4.66 2.07 -2.59
CA ARG A 92 5.85 2.83 -3.03
C ARG A 92 7.14 2.42 -2.31
N PRO A 93 7.19 2.29 -0.96
CA PRO A 93 8.42 1.83 -0.29
C PRO A 93 8.88 0.46 -0.79
N ALA A 94 7.98 -0.50 -0.89
CA ALA A 94 8.31 -1.85 -1.34
C ALA A 94 8.76 -1.89 -2.81
N LEU A 95 8.15 -1.06 -3.67
CA LEU A 95 8.58 -0.94 -5.06
C LEU A 95 9.97 -0.30 -5.16
N LEU A 96 10.27 0.73 -4.33
CA LEU A 96 11.61 1.35 -4.27
C LEU A 96 12.68 0.35 -3.82
N ASP A 97 12.38 -0.47 -2.81
CA ASP A 97 13.30 -1.51 -2.32
C ASP A 97 13.53 -2.62 -3.37
N THR A 98 12.53 -2.87 -4.21
CA THR A 98 12.60 -3.91 -5.26
C THR A 98 13.20 -3.38 -6.57
N LEU A 99 13.18 -2.05 -6.78
CA LEU A 99 13.62 -1.42 -8.03
C LEU A 99 15.04 -1.82 -8.49
N PRO A 100 16.04 -2.02 -7.59
CA PRO A 100 17.35 -2.52 -7.98
C PRO A 100 17.34 -3.90 -8.66
N GLN A 101 16.30 -4.72 -8.40
CA GLN A 101 16.09 -6.03 -9.03
C GLN A 101 15.35 -5.90 -10.37
N MET A 102 14.88 -4.70 -10.72
CA MET A 102 14.16 -4.39 -11.94
C MET A 102 14.84 -3.20 -12.67
N PRO A 103 16.08 -3.36 -13.17
CA PRO A 103 16.88 -2.25 -13.71
C PRO A 103 16.23 -1.54 -14.89
N ASP A 104 15.35 -2.23 -15.62
CA ASP A 104 14.60 -1.68 -16.75
C ASP A 104 13.24 -1.10 -16.38
N ALA A 105 12.94 -0.94 -15.08
CA ALA A 105 11.71 -0.35 -14.60
C ALA A 105 11.93 1.06 -14.02
N ARG A 106 10.85 1.84 -13.99
CA ARG A 106 10.73 3.10 -13.25
C ARG A 106 9.41 3.18 -12.54
N LEU A 107 9.34 3.96 -11.46
CA LEU A 107 8.08 4.26 -10.80
C LEU A 107 7.37 5.43 -11.47
N LEU A 108 6.04 5.36 -11.49
CA LEU A 108 5.23 6.51 -11.87
C LEU A 108 5.15 7.51 -10.71
N GLU A 109 5.10 8.80 -11.07
CA GLU A 109 4.79 9.86 -10.11
C GLU A 109 3.31 9.81 -9.70
N GLY A 110 3.03 10.26 -8.48
CA GLY A 110 1.70 10.19 -7.90
C GLY A 110 1.35 8.78 -7.42
N ASN A 111 0.13 8.60 -6.99
CA ASN A 111 -0.39 7.34 -6.47
C ASN A 111 -1.82 7.09 -6.98
N PHE A 112 -2.24 5.84 -7.01
CA PHE A 112 -3.63 5.50 -7.29
C PHE A 112 -4.45 5.31 -6.01
N MET A 113 -3.77 5.14 -4.87
CA MET A 113 -4.38 4.95 -3.58
C MET A 113 -3.40 5.30 -2.47
N THR A 114 -3.91 5.84 -1.36
CA THR A 114 -3.19 5.91 -0.09
C THR A 114 -3.74 4.82 0.83
N VAL A 115 -2.87 3.99 1.36
CA VAL A 115 -3.21 2.88 2.27
C VAL A 115 -2.94 3.29 3.69
N ASN A 116 -3.97 3.37 4.51
CA ASN A 116 -3.85 3.61 5.94
C ASN A 116 -3.44 2.34 6.67
N HIS A 117 -2.38 2.40 7.46
CA HIS A 117 -1.94 1.32 8.32
C HIS A 117 -2.17 1.64 9.79
N GLY A 118 -2.62 0.63 10.52
CA GLY A 118 -2.80 0.69 11.98
C GLY A 118 -2.27 -0.58 12.64
N LEU A 119 -2.39 -0.63 13.95
CA LEU A 119 -2.22 -1.84 14.74
C LEU A 119 -3.57 -2.57 14.81
N GLY A 120 -3.55 -3.89 14.82
CA GLY A 120 -4.76 -4.70 14.87
C GLY A 120 -4.69 -5.75 15.95
N THR A 121 -5.83 -5.97 16.65
CA THR A 121 -6.02 -7.08 17.57
C THR A 121 -7.18 -7.96 17.10
N PRO A 122 -7.19 -9.27 17.37
CA PRO A 122 -8.37 -10.09 17.11
C PRO A 122 -9.60 -9.51 17.83
N ARG A 123 -10.72 -9.39 17.11
CA ARG A 123 -11.97 -8.87 17.68
C ARG A 123 -12.61 -9.87 18.64
N ALA A 124 -12.48 -11.18 18.36
CA ALA A 124 -13.01 -12.23 19.22
C ALA A 124 -12.23 -12.34 20.53
N GLY A 125 -12.92 -12.22 21.68
CA GLY A 125 -12.36 -12.37 23.02
C GLY A 125 -11.55 -11.20 23.57
N ARG A 126 -11.45 -10.08 22.86
CA ARG A 126 -10.69 -8.89 23.30
C ARG A 126 -11.41 -7.59 22.99
N THR A 127 -12.60 -7.43 23.55
CA THR A 127 -13.29 -6.14 23.64
C THR A 127 -12.96 -5.49 24.98
N GLY A 128 -12.74 -4.17 25.00
CA GLY A 128 -12.53 -3.42 26.25
C GLY A 128 -11.11 -2.87 26.38
N ALA A 129 -10.59 -2.86 27.60
CA ALA A 129 -9.39 -2.14 28.03
C ALA A 129 -8.16 -2.28 27.12
N GLY A 130 -7.94 -3.46 26.53
CA GLY A 130 -6.79 -3.66 25.61
C GLY A 130 -6.92 -2.93 24.27
N ALA A 131 -8.14 -2.89 23.70
CA ALA A 131 -8.40 -2.16 22.45
C ALA A 131 -8.38 -0.64 22.71
N ASP A 132 -8.92 -0.20 23.84
CA ASP A 132 -8.92 1.21 24.25
C ASP A 132 -7.49 1.70 24.53
N TYR A 133 -6.68 0.89 25.20
CA TYR A 133 -5.27 1.17 25.44
C TYR A 133 -4.52 1.31 24.11
N LEU A 134 -4.71 0.36 23.18
CA LEU A 134 -4.04 0.40 21.88
C LEU A 134 -4.41 1.66 21.08
N LYS A 135 -5.69 2.06 21.15
CA LYS A 135 -6.17 3.30 20.54
C LYS A 135 -5.49 4.51 21.15
N ALA A 136 -5.51 4.64 22.48
CA ALA A 136 -4.89 5.75 23.20
C ALA A 136 -3.38 5.83 22.93
N PHE A 137 -2.70 4.69 22.94
CA PHE A 137 -1.27 4.60 22.61
C PHE A 137 -0.97 5.11 21.21
N VAL A 138 -1.73 4.71 20.18
CA VAL A 138 -1.52 5.17 18.82
C VAL A 138 -1.81 6.66 18.66
N ASP A 139 -2.92 7.14 19.27
CA ASP A 139 -3.27 8.57 19.27
C ASP A 139 -2.12 9.40 19.90
N GLU A 140 -1.53 8.95 21.01
CA GLU A 140 -0.37 9.60 21.66
C GLU A 140 0.87 9.57 20.78
N MET A 141 1.22 8.44 20.16
CA MET A 141 2.40 8.31 19.31
C MET A 141 2.29 9.20 18.06
N VAL A 142 1.10 9.35 17.50
CA VAL A 142 0.84 10.28 16.40
C VAL A 142 0.93 11.74 16.89
N ALA A 143 0.24 12.07 17.98
CA ALA A 143 0.18 13.45 18.52
C ALA A 143 1.55 13.96 18.98
N SER A 144 2.37 13.10 19.61
CA SER A 144 3.74 13.44 20.02
C SER A 144 4.72 13.61 18.84
N GLY A 145 4.33 13.26 17.60
CA GLY A 145 5.20 13.26 16.43
C GLY A 145 6.22 12.11 16.41
N PHE A 146 6.13 11.14 17.32
CA PHE A 146 7.06 10.01 17.39
C PHE A 146 7.10 9.23 16.08
N ILE A 147 5.93 8.97 15.48
CA ILE A 147 5.84 8.24 14.21
C ILE A 147 6.55 9.01 13.08
N ALA A 148 6.29 10.32 12.96
CA ALA A 148 6.91 11.14 11.92
C ALA A 148 8.44 11.16 12.06
N ARG A 149 8.95 11.42 13.27
CA ARG A 149 10.41 11.39 13.52
C ARG A 149 11.02 10.02 13.26
N SER A 150 10.31 8.93 13.56
CA SER A 150 10.79 7.57 13.29
C SER A 150 10.89 7.29 11.80
N ILE A 151 9.92 7.72 10.99
CA ILE A 151 9.95 7.59 9.52
C ILE A 151 11.14 8.37 8.95
N GLU A 152 11.31 9.64 9.38
CA GLU A 152 12.40 10.51 8.94
C GLU A 152 13.77 9.91 9.30
N LYS A 153 13.96 9.50 10.56
CA LYS A 153 15.21 8.89 11.05
C LYS A 153 15.62 7.66 10.25
N ASN A 154 14.65 6.87 9.77
CA ASN A 154 14.92 5.66 9.01
C ASN A 154 14.88 5.89 7.48
N GLY A 155 14.64 7.12 7.01
CA GLY A 155 14.67 7.47 5.58
C GLY A 155 13.67 6.73 4.71
N VAL A 156 12.52 6.31 5.25
CA VAL A 156 11.53 5.51 4.52
C VAL A 156 10.73 6.40 3.56
N LYS A 157 11.02 6.28 2.27
CA LYS A 157 10.33 7.04 1.21
C LYS A 157 8.95 6.44 0.90
N GLY A 158 7.96 7.31 0.65
CA GLY A 158 6.59 6.90 0.30
C GLY A 158 5.76 6.41 1.50
N LEU A 159 6.25 6.66 2.71
CA LEU A 159 5.56 6.45 3.98
C LEU A 159 5.43 7.80 4.67
N ALA A 160 4.25 8.15 5.15
CA ALA A 160 3.99 9.34 5.94
C ALA A 160 3.30 8.99 7.25
N ALA A 161 3.52 9.77 8.30
CA ALA A 161 2.67 9.73 9.49
C ALA A 161 1.34 10.41 9.17
N VAL A 162 0.24 9.89 9.71
CA VAL A 162 -1.05 10.59 9.63
C VAL A 162 -0.97 11.91 10.41
N ALA A 163 -1.73 12.90 9.96
CA ALA A 163 -1.84 14.16 10.69
C ALA A 163 -2.51 13.91 12.06
N PRO A 164 -2.02 14.56 13.14
CA PRO A 164 -2.70 14.53 14.43
C PRO A 164 -4.14 15.03 14.28
N LYS A 165 -5.07 14.40 14.99
CA LYS A 165 -6.44 14.92 15.08
C LYS A 165 -6.40 16.31 15.69
N LYS A 166 -7.04 17.28 15.05
CA LYS A 166 -7.30 18.57 15.69
C LYS A 166 -8.17 18.33 16.92
N PRO A 167 -7.87 18.99 18.04
CA PRO A 167 -8.67 18.93 19.25
C PRO A 167 -10.10 19.41 18.99
#